data_7fc76ce89dea59794590ae2425638af3
#
_entry.id   7fc76ce89dea59794590ae2425638af3
#
_cell.length_a   1.000
_cell.length_b   1.000
_cell.length_c   1.000
_cell.angle_alpha   90.00
_cell.angle_beta   90.00
_cell.angle_gamma   90.00
#
_symmetry.space_group_name_H-M   'P 1'
#
loop_
_entity.id
_entity.type
_entity.pdbx_description
1 polymer ?
#
loop_
_entity_poly.entity_id
_entity_poly.type
_entity_poly.pdbx_seq_one_letter_code
_entity_poly.pdbx_strand_id
1 'polypeptide(L)'
;MKTRMIYHSLAICCLLPTFAFTTGDNDPLAKSPTVAKLTNTPNGPLISCDLKALKDTVNFPLSKLTEELQIVKLDNRDEALIGDWVRTHLGEKYILVSNNKQTPYKLFDRSGKFIATIGSYGQGPNEYLNTYAEQLDEANNRIYILPWQSNKILVFDLKGNALDPIPLCLRVPKGKFRVNTAKSEVTVTVLPFPNWPAVVWTQDLKGKRKNFVAPGSLSMPQDFSNEVLMGNNTSAYDVMLLKIMPKPSVDTLYHYNAAKNKLEGRFTVKYPSNDNLPWHGYYEIPNHFIGDVSFPVQVDENTFSSSKPAYYIVNKKTLHGNYVRLYNDFLTTPSSTIYPSFNNGYYVTNMEPLALKEMLEKEVNKKGLAADRKKKVQDLIKSLNENDNNIVLFAKLRK
;
A
#
# COMPACT_ATOMS: atom_id res chain seq x y z
N MET A 1 60.66 9.80 20.89
CA MET A 1 60.05 8.94 19.88
C MET A 1 58.82 8.28 20.48
N LYS A 2 57.60 8.71 20.10
CA LYS A 2 56.32 8.08 20.49
C LYS A 2 55.73 7.50 19.23
N THR A 3 55.74 6.17 19.14
CA THR A 3 55.18 5.39 18.02
C THR A 3 53.64 5.41 18.17
N ARG A 4 52.94 6.00 17.18
CA ARG A 4 51.45 5.92 17.07
C ARG A 4 51.12 4.63 16.33
N MET A 5 50.42 3.70 17.02
CA MET A 5 49.77 2.56 16.41
C MET A 5 48.48 3.06 15.74
N ILE A 6 48.38 2.85 14.44
CA ILE A 6 47.15 3.09 13.66
C ILE A 6 46.40 1.76 13.61
N TYR A 7 45.25 1.71 14.27
CA TYR A 7 44.32 0.59 14.12
C TYR A 7 43.50 0.77 12.85
N HIS A 8 43.72 -0.08 11.88
CA HIS A 8 42.87 -0.22 10.71
C HIS A 8 41.69 -1.13 11.09
N SER A 9 40.52 -0.55 11.25
CA SER A 9 39.27 -1.30 11.36
C SER A 9 38.89 -1.80 9.97
N LEU A 10 39.10 -3.09 9.70
CA LEU A 10 38.54 -3.77 8.54
C LEU A 10 37.01 -3.90 8.78
N ALA A 11 36.24 -3.12 8.08
CA ALA A 11 34.80 -3.35 7.91
C ALA A 11 34.64 -4.57 6.98
N ILE A 12 34.31 -5.72 7.56
CA ILE A 12 33.93 -6.90 6.79
C ILE A 12 32.51 -6.63 6.26
N CYS A 13 32.45 -6.18 5.00
CA CYS A 13 31.21 -6.11 4.24
C CYS A 13 30.84 -7.53 3.85
N CYS A 14 29.90 -8.17 4.57
CA CYS A 14 29.34 -9.45 4.16
C CYS A 14 28.53 -9.26 2.88
N LEU A 15 29.18 -9.36 1.74
CA LEU A 15 28.56 -9.56 0.44
C LEU A 15 27.92 -10.95 0.44
N LEU A 16 26.62 -11.03 0.72
CA LEU A 16 25.85 -12.22 0.43
C LEU A 16 25.82 -12.42 -1.09
N PRO A 17 26.05 -13.63 -1.59
CA PRO A 17 26.05 -13.89 -3.03
C PRO A 17 24.62 -13.66 -3.57
N THR A 18 24.48 -12.74 -4.50
CA THR A 18 23.28 -12.57 -5.32
C THR A 18 23.19 -13.75 -6.27
N PHE A 19 22.43 -14.77 -5.91
CA PHE A 19 22.03 -15.80 -6.86
C PHE A 19 20.93 -15.25 -7.75
N ALA A 20 21.29 -14.91 -8.98
CA ALA A 20 20.32 -14.67 -10.05
C ALA A 20 19.61 -16.00 -10.35
N PHE A 21 18.40 -16.18 -9.84
CA PHE A 21 17.54 -17.27 -10.26
C PHE A 21 17.02 -16.96 -11.66
N THR A 22 17.48 -17.68 -12.66
CA THR A 22 16.79 -17.81 -13.94
C THR A 22 15.55 -18.66 -13.71
N THR A 23 14.48 -18.06 -13.19
CA THR A 23 13.16 -18.67 -13.25
C THR A 23 12.72 -18.65 -14.70
N GLY A 24 12.53 -19.81 -15.30
CA GLY A 24 11.93 -19.94 -16.64
C GLY A 24 10.68 -19.04 -16.72
N ASP A 25 10.62 -18.29 -17.78
CA ASP A 25 9.70 -17.15 -18.00
C ASP A 25 8.27 -17.63 -18.29
N ASN A 26 7.68 -18.41 -17.37
CA ASN A 26 6.28 -18.80 -17.47
C ASN A 26 5.43 -17.76 -16.71
N ASP A 27 4.88 -16.81 -17.46
CA ASP A 27 3.82 -15.92 -16.97
C ASP A 27 2.65 -16.80 -16.46
N PRO A 28 2.26 -16.70 -15.18
CA PRO A 28 1.13 -17.46 -14.63
C PRO A 28 -0.19 -17.23 -15.40
N LEU A 29 -0.30 -16.09 -16.10
CA LEU A 29 -1.46 -15.74 -16.91
C LEU A 29 -1.35 -16.14 -18.40
N ALA A 30 -0.26 -16.77 -18.83
CA ALA A 30 -0.03 -17.09 -20.25
C ALA A 30 -1.17 -17.90 -20.89
N LYS A 31 -1.81 -18.77 -20.10
CA LYS A 31 -2.94 -19.61 -20.53
C LYS A 31 -4.30 -19.06 -20.07
N SER A 32 -4.32 -17.91 -19.40
CA SER A 32 -5.56 -17.29 -18.93
C SER A 32 -6.31 -16.61 -20.09
N PRO A 33 -7.63 -16.51 -20.02
CA PRO A 33 -8.41 -15.85 -21.06
C PRO A 33 -8.10 -14.35 -21.13
N THR A 34 -8.41 -13.74 -22.28
CA THR A 34 -8.53 -12.29 -22.40
C THR A 34 -9.81 -11.86 -21.68
N VAL A 35 -9.66 -11.14 -20.57
CA VAL A 35 -10.76 -10.76 -19.68
C VAL A 35 -11.06 -9.26 -19.71
N ALA A 36 -10.22 -8.49 -20.38
CA ALA A 36 -10.35 -7.06 -20.41
C ALA A 36 -10.26 -6.50 -21.83
N LYS A 37 -10.78 -5.28 -22.00
CA LYS A 37 -10.76 -4.53 -23.25
C LYS A 37 -10.18 -3.16 -23.02
N LEU A 38 -9.24 -2.76 -23.87
CA LEU A 38 -8.73 -1.40 -23.95
C LEU A 38 -9.65 -0.57 -24.87
N THR A 39 -10.13 0.55 -24.36
CA THR A 39 -10.97 1.50 -25.11
C THR A 39 -10.34 2.89 -25.03
N ASN A 40 -10.13 3.55 -26.16
CA ASN A 40 -9.73 4.93 -26.19
C ASN A 40 -10.95 5.81 -25.92
N THR A 41 -10.91 6.55 -24.82
CA THR A 41 -11.96 7.50 -24.44
C THR A 41 -11.44 8.94 -24.62
N PRO A 42 -12.34 9.94 -24.62
CA PRO A 42 -11.91 11.36 -24.61
C PRO A 42 -11.01 11.73 -23.41
N ASN A 43 -11.04 10.88 -22.37
CA ASN A 43 -10.25 11.04 -21.14
C ASN A 43 -9.02 10.12 -21.09
N GLY A 44 -8.59 9.57 -22.21
CA GLY A 44 -7.45 8.66 -22.32
C GLY A 44 -7.84 7.19 -22.41
N PRO A 45 -6.84 6.28 -22.45
CA PRO A 45 -7.07 4.85 -22.59
C PRO A 45 -7.61 4.28 -21.25
N LEU A 46 -8.75 3.58 -21.36
CA LEU A 46 -9.43 2.89 -20.25
C LEU A 46 -9.43 1.39 -20.49
N ILE A 47 -8.93 0.62 -19.53
CA ILE A 47 -9.04 -0.83 -19.50
C ILE A 47 -10.30 -1.20 -18.70
N SER A 48 -11.22 -1.93 -19.33
CA SER A 48 -12.44 -2.44 -18.70
C SER A 48 -12.36 -3.96 -18.60
N CYS A 49 -12.32 -4.50 -17.39
CA CYS A 49 -12.33 -5.94 -17.11
C CYS A 49 -13.79 -6.44 -17.05
N ASP A 50 -14.11 -7.51 -17.75
CA ASP A 50 -15.39 -8.22 -17.60
C ASP A 50 -15.22 -9.36 -16.59
N LEU A 51 -15.82 -9.21 -15.43
CA LEU A 51 -15.70 -10.19 -14.34
C LEU A 51 -16.26 -11.57 -14.73
N LYS A 52 -17.24 -11.63 -15.64
CA LYS A 52 -17.78 -12.89 -16.19
C LYS A 52 -16.76 -13.68 -17.01
N ALA A 53 -15.74 -13.02 -17.53
CA ALA A 53 -14.70 -13.67 -18.33
C ALA A 53 -13.65 -14.37 -17.48
N LEU A 54 -13.57 -14.09 -16.18
CA LEU A 54 -12.71 -14.82 -15.23
C LEU A 54 -13.30 -16.22 -15.02
N LYS A 55 -12.54 -17.26 -15.35
CA LYS A 55 -13.06 -18.65 -15.36
C LYS A 55 -12.53 -19.49 -14.22
N ASP A 56 -11.22 -19.39 -13.97
CA ASP A 56 -10.48 -20.25 -13.06
C ASP A 56 -9.76 -19.45 -12.00
N THR A 57 -9.13 -20.16 -11.06
CA THR A 57 -8.24 -19.57 -10.08
C THR A 57 -6.84 -20.11 -10.27
N VAL A 58 -5.87 -19.24 -10.53
CA VAL A 58 -4.46 -19.60 -10.70
C VAL A 58 -3.67 -19.33 -9.44
N ASN A 59 -2.66 -20.17 -9.16
CA ASN A 59 -1.68 -19.89 -8.13
C ASN A 59 -0.69 -18.87 -8.68
N PHE A 60 -0.59 -17.72 -8.04
CA PHE A 60 0.25 -16.63 -8.51
C PHE A 60 1.40 -16.38 -7.50
N PRO A 61 2.65 -16.69 -7.85
CA PRO A 61 3.78 -16.50 -6.96
C PRO A 61 4.14 -15.01 -6.83
N LEU A 62 4.42 -14.57 -5.62
CA LEU A 62 4.79 -13.18 -5.32
C LEU A 62 6.05 -12.74 -6.10
N SER A 63 7.00 -13.65 -6.31
CA SER A 63 8.24 -13.39 -7.08
C SER A 63 7.99 -12.96 -8.53
N LYS A 64 6.80 -13.21 -9.10
CA LYS A 64 6.44 -12.72 -10.44
C LYS A 64 6.07 -11.23 -10.44
N LEU A 65 5.71 -10.69 -9.29
CA LEU A 65 5.35 -9.28 -9.13
C LEU A 65 6.49 -8.46 -8.49
N THR A 66 7.38 -9.12 -7.75
CA THR A 66 8.37 -8.45 -6.90
C THR A 66 9.80 -8.93 -7.14
N GLU A 67 10.74 -8.11 -6.71
CA GLU A 67 12.13 -8.51 -6.50
C GLU A 67 12.23 -9.44 -5.27
N GLU A 68 13.44 -9.66 -4.76
CA GLU A 68 13.70 -10.54 -3.61
C GLU A 68 12.99 -10.02 -2.34
N LEU A 69 12.42 -10.96 -1.56
CA LEU A 69 11.80 -10.67 -0.29
C LEU A 69 12.85 -10.35 0.77
N GLN A 70 12.65 -9.26 1.46
CA GLN A 70 13.42 -8.85 2.63
C GLN A 70 12.59 -9.06 3.90
N ILE A 71 13.25 -9.45 4.98
CA ILE A 71 12.64 -9.71 6.29
C ILE A 71 13.42 -8.90 7.32
N VAL A 72 12.74 -7.98 7.97
CA VAL A 72 13.36 -7.06 8.92
C VAL A 72 12.66 -7.16 10.26
N LYS A 73 13.43 -7.48 11.30
CA LYS A 73 12.97 -7.41 12.68
C LYS A 73 13.11 -5.97 13.17
N LEU A 74 12.04 -5.43 13.71
CA LEU A 74 12.07 -4.09 14.28
C LEU A 74 12.73 -4.10 15.67
N ASP A 75 13.34 -3.00 16.05
CA ASP A 75 14.04 -2.77 17.33
C ASP A 75 13.09 -3.05 18.51
N ASN A 76 13.58 -3.73 19.53
CA ASN A 76 12.81 -4.20 20.70
C ASN A 76 12.81 -3.23 21.89
N ARG A 77 13.44 -2.05 21.78
CA ARG A 77 13.36 -1.08 22.87
C ARG A 77 11.94 -0.56 23.09
N ASP A 78 11.60 -0.19 24.30
CA ASP A 78 10.22 0.19 24.66
C ASP A 78 9.66 1.32 23.79
N GLU A 79 10.48 2.31 23.44
CA GLU A 79 10.06 3.43 22.58
C GLU A 79 9.77 3.01 21.13
N ALA A 80 10.30 1.86 20.71
CA ALA A 80 10.16 1.34 19.36
C ALA A 80 8.96 0.41 19.19
N LEU A 81 8.38 -0.07 20.29
CA LEU A 81 7.29 -1.04 20.24
C LEU A 81 6.10 -0.49 19.44
N ILE A 82 5.58 -1.33 18.57
CA ILE A 82 4.38 -1.05 17.77
C ILE A 82 3.28 -2.04 18.18
N GLY A 83 2.03 -1.63 18.02
CA GLY A 83 0.86 -2.48 18.33
C GLY A 83 0.33 -3.21 17.10
N ASP A 84 -0.89 -3.71 17.22
CA ASP A 84 -1.62 -4.40 16.17
C ASP A 84 -2.16 -3.41 15.10
N TRP A 85 -2.53 -3.93 13.93
CA TRP A 85 -3.21 -3.19 12.87
C TRP A 85 -2.42 -1.98 12.36
N VAL A 86 -1.14 -2.16 12.14
CA VAL A 86 -0.24 -1.11 11.65
C VAL A 86 -0.26 -1.00 10.13
N ARG A 87 -0.07 0.24 9.63
CA ARG A 87 0.30 0.50 8.24
C ARG A 87 1.80 0.76 8.18
N THR A 88 2.45 0.14 7.21
CA THR A 88 3.89 0.27 7.00
C THR A 88 4.18 0.92 5.67
N HIS A 89 4.90 2.03 5.69
CA HIS A 89 5.34 2.76 4.51
C HIS A 89 6.85 2.58 4.34
N LEU A 90 7.23 2.15 3.15
CA LEU A 90 8.63 1.90 2.82
C LEU A 90 9.18 3.00 1.92
N GLY A 91 10.32 3.55 2.34
CA GLY A 91 11.20 4.35 1.51
C GLY A 91 12.44 3.54 1.08
N GLU A 92 13.41 4.18 0.49
CA GLU A 92 14.68 3.52 0.11
C GLU A 92 15.57 3.24 1.33
N LYS A 93 15.51 4.08 2.36
CA LYS A 93 16.38 4.02 3.56
C LYS A 93 15.62 3.78 4.87
N TYR A 94 14.31 4.06 4.90
CA TYR A 94 13.53 4.06 6.13
C TYR A 94 12.25 3.24 6.01
N ILE A 95 11.73 2.86 7.16
CA ILE A 95 10.44 2.21 7.37
C ILE A 95 9.66 3.09 8.32
N LEU A 96 8.54 3.65 7.85
CA LEU A 96 7.63 4.43 8.68
C LEU A 96 6.42 3.55 9.02
N VAL A 97 6.18 3.36 10.31
CA VAL A 97 5.06 2.54 10.80
C VAL A 97 4.06 3.43 11.51
N SER A 98 2.81 3.38 11.09
CA SER A 98 1.69 4.01 11.79
C SER A 98 0.92 2.96 12.60
N ASN A 99 0.37 3.39 13.73
CA ASN A 99 -0.47 2.54 14.56
C ASN A 99 -1.89 3.13 14.65
N ASN A 100 -2.89 2.28 14.63
CA ASN A 100 -4.30 2.73 14.73
C ASN A 100 -4.76 3.02 16.16
N LYS A 101 -3.95 2.68 17.17
CA LYS A 101 -4.32 2.82 18.59
C LYS A 101 -3.52 3.94 19.25
N GLN A 102 -3.98 5.19 19.14
CA GLN A 102 -3.49 6.31 19.97
C GLN A 102 -1.95 6.37 20.15
N THR A 103 -1.21 5.74 19.26
CA THR A 103 0.24 5.63 19.31
C THR A 103 0.85 6.40 18.16
N PRO A 104 1.86 7.23 18.41
CA PRO A 104 2.55 7.99 17.38
C PRO A 104 3.22 7.09 16.34
N TYR A 105 3.46 7.64 15.15
CA TYR A 105 4.26 6.95 14.14
C TYR A 105 5.67 6.65 14.66
N LYS A 106 6.22 5.53 14.22
CA LYS A 106 7.59 5.12 14.51
C LYS A 106 8.38 5.07 13.22
N LEU A 107 9.57 5.65 13.24
CA LEU A 107 10.52 5.61 12.13
C LEU A 107 11.67 4.67 12.46
N PHE A 108 11.96 3.77 11.53
CA PHE A 108 13.10 2.84 11.60
C PHE A 108 13.96 3.02 10.35
N ASP A 109 15.23 2.65 10.43
CA ASP A 109 16.02 2.44 9.22
C ASP A 109 15.69 1.07 8.57
N ARG A 110 16.28 0.80 7.41
CA ARG A 110 16.02 -0.44 6.66
C ARG A 110 16.58 -1.70 7.32
N SER A 111 17.41 -1.57 8.36
CA SER A 111 17.85 -2.69 9.20
C SER A 111 16.88 -3.01 10.34
N GLY A 112 15.85 -2.16 10.55
CA GLY A 112 14.89 -2.27 11.64
C GLY A 112 15.28 -1.50 12.89
N LYS A 113 16.41 -0.79 12.89
CA LYS A 113 16.84 0.03 14.02
C LYS A 113 15.93 1.25 14.19
N PHE A 114 15.42 1.46 15.39
CA PHE A 114 14.60 2.61 15.73
C PHE A 114 15.37 3.94 15.58
N ILE A 115 14.73 4.91 14.97
CA ILE A 115 15.26 6.24 14.71
C ILE A 115 14.54 7.28 15.57
N ALA A 116 13.21 7.36 15.47
CA ALA A 116 12.43 8.38 16.15
C ALA A 116 10.94 8.02 16.26
N THR A 117 10.29 8.60 17.25
CA THR A 117 8.84 8.76 17.31
C THR A 117 8.44 10.03 16.57
N ILE A 118 7.42 9.98 15.73
CA ILE A 118 6.99 11.09 14.88
C ILE A 118 5.66 11.62 15.35
N GLY A 119 5.67 12.84 15.89
CA GLY A 119 4.51 13.49 16.48
C GLY A 119 4.08 12.88 17.80
N SER A 120 2.87 13.23 18.25
CA SER A 120 2.26 12.72 19.47
C SER A 120 0.75 12.60 19.33
N TYR A 121 0.14 11.76 20.18
CA TYR A 121 -1.29 11.65 20.28
C TYR A 121 -1.88 12.78 21.12
N GLY A 122 -2.80 13.54 20.56
CA GLY A 122 -3.43 14.67 21.24
C GLY A 122 -4.11 15.65 20.29
N GLN A 123 -4.45 16.84 20.81
CA GLN A 123 -5.15 17.92 20.07
C GLN A 123 -4.33 19.22 20.00
N GLY A 124 -3.08 19.17 20.39
CA GLY A 124 -2.16 20.30 20.27
C GLY A 124 -1.77 20.63 18.82
N PRO A 125 -1.00 21.71 18.61
CA PRO A 125 -0.70 22.21 17.26
C PRO A 125 -0.04 21.21 16.32
N ASN A 126 0.80 20.31 16.86
CA ASN A 126 1.55 19.30 16.12
C ASN A 126 1.18 17.86 16.53
N GLU A 127 0.00 17.71 17.14
CA GLU A 127 -0.54 16.43 17.58
C GLU A 127 -1.66 15.97 16.66
N TYR A 128 -2.02 14.69 16.77
CA TYR A 128 -3.10 14.10 16.00
C TYR A 128 -3.81 13.01 16.81
N LEU A 129 -5.14 12.92 16.66
CA LEU A 129 -5.95 11.82 17.21
C LEU A 129 -6.01 10.66 16.22
N ASN A 130 -6.42 10.96 15.00
CA ASN A 130 -6.51 10.01 13.90
C ASN A 130 -5.80 10.58 12.69
N THR A 131 -5.11 9.71 11.93
CA THR A 131 -4.44 10.09 10.70
C THR A 131 -5.07 9.36 9.52
N TYR A 132 -5.14 10.04 8.38
CA TYR A 132 -5.79 9.50 7.20
C TYR A 132 -4.81 9.17 6.07
N ALA A 133 -3.76 9.95 5.94
CA ALA A 133 -2.72 9.73 4.94
C ALA A 133 -1.37 10.22 5.45
N GLU A 134 -0.33 9.60 4.97
CA GLU A 134 1.05 9.94 5.26
C GLU A 134 1.92 9.84 4.00
N GLN A 135 3.03 10.59 4.01
CA GLN A 135 4.07 10.50 2.97
C GLN A 135 5.44 10.61 3.62
N LEU A 136 6.32 9.67 3.31
CA LEU A 136 7.73 9.71 3.63
C LEU A 136 8.50 10.30 2.43
N ASP A 137 9.14 11.43 2.63
CA ASP A 137 9.97 12.14 1.63
C ASP A 137 11.43 12.18 2.12
N GLU A 138 12.13 11.09 1.86
CA GLU A 138 13.51 10.90 2.31
C GLU A 138 14.49 11.90 1.67
N ALA A 139 14.23 12.24 0.40
CA ALA A 139 15.09 13.17 -0.34
C ALA A 139 15.12 14.56 0.29
N ASN A 140 14.04 14.96 0.92
CA ASN A 140 13.90 16.25 1.56
C ASN A 140 13.92 16.17 3.09
N ASN A 141 14.19 14.99 3.66
CA ASN A 141 14.24 14.78 5.11
C ASN A 141 12.91 15.17 5.80
N ARG A 142 11.77 14.71 5.24
CA ARG A 142 10.43 15.10 5.69
C ARG A 142 9.49 13.90 5.80
N ILE A 143 8.60 14.01 6.80
CA ILE A 143 7.43 13.16 6.95
C ILE A 143 6.22 14.08 6.98
N TYR A 144 5.25 13.83 6.12
CA TYR A 144 4.00 14.55 6.04
C TYR A 144 2.87 13.67 6.56
N ILE A 145 2.02 14.23 7.42
CA ILE A 145 0.88 13.51 8.01
C ILE A 145 -0.38 14.35 7.82
N LEU A 146 -1.42 13.77 7.22
CA LEU A 146 -2.73 14.37 7.11
C LEU A 146 -3.64 13.81 8.22
N PRO A 147 -3.95 14.58 9.26
CA PRO A 147 -4.94 14.19 10.25
C PRO A 147 -6.35 14.09 9.64
N TRP A 148 -7.21 13.30 10.25
CA TRP A 148 -8.60 13.22 9.86
C TRP A 148 -9.33 14.56 10.08
N GLN A 149 -10.17 14.95 9.13
CA GLN A 149 -10.89 16.23 9.16
C GLN A 149 -10.01 17.48 9.34
N SER A 150 -8.85 17.48 8.73
CA SER A 150 -7.86 18.55 8.91
C SER A 150 -7.93 19.65 7.85
N ASN A 151 -7.47 20.84 8.23
CA ASN A 151 -7.20 21.97 7.34
C ASN A 151 -5.69 22.22 7.16
N LYS A 152 -4.84 21.29 7.59
CA LYS A 152 -3.38 21.35 7.43
C LYS A 152 -2.80 19.95 7.30
N ILE A 153 -1.62 19.87 6.70
CA ILE A 153 -0.74 18.71 6.72
C ILE A 153 0.35 18.99 7.75
N LEU A 154 0.49 18.13 8.74
CA LEU A 154 1.59 18.21 9.71
C LEU A 154 2.89 17.78 9.02
N VAL A 155 3.99 18.44 9.39
CA VAL A 155 5.31 18.19 8.81
C VAL A 155 6.30 17.94 9.93
N PHE A 156 7.07 16.87 9.79
CA PHE A 156 8.14 16.50 10.71
C PHE A 156 9.44 16.25 9.93
N ASP A 157 10.57 16.43 10.60
CA ASP A 157 11.83 15.90 10.09
C ASP A 157 11.99 14.40 10.46
N LEU A 158 13.02 13.73 9.92
CA LEU A 158 13.28 12.31 10.21
C LEU A 158 13.80 12.07 11.65
N LYS A 159 14.01 13.12 12.46
CA LYS A 159 14.32 13.01 13.88
C LYS A 159 13.09 13.17 14.77
N GLY A 160 11.92 13.40 14.17
CA GLY A 160 10.65 13.61 14.86
C GLY A 160 10.38 15.06 15.29
N ASN A 161 11.24 16.00 14.94
CA ASN A 161 10.99 17.42 15.24
C ASN A 161 9.87 17.95 14.36
N ALA A 162 8.89 18.62 14.97
CA ALA A 162 7.82 19.28 14.24
C ALA A 162 8.35 20.51 13.50
N LEU A 163 7.84 20.69 12.28
CA LEU A 163 8.13 21.81 11.40
C LEU A 163 6.83 22.57 11.08
N ASP A 164 6.94 23.70 10.40
CA ASP A 164 5.79 24.48 10.00
C ASP A 164 4.83 23.61 9.16
N PRO A 165 3.55 23.47 9.54
CA PRO A 165 2.58 22.69 8.81
C PRO A 165 2.24 23.36 7.47
N ILE A 166 1.84 22.55 6.50
CA ILE A 166 1.32 23.06 5.22
C ILE A 166 -0.18 23.31 5.39
N PRO A 167 -0.65 24.58 5.33
CA PRO A 167 -2.07 24.87 5.36
C PRO A 167 -2.77 24.32 4.11
N LEU A 168 -4.00 23.87 4.25
CA LEU A 168 -4.82 23.40 3.14
C LEU A 168 -5.85 24.46 2.76
N CYS A 169 -6.02 24.73 1.45
CA CYS A 169 -6.99 25.70 0.97
C CYS A 169 -8.45 25.28 1.21
N LEU A 170 -8.68 23.98 1.43
CA LEU A 170 -9.97 23.40 1.82
C LEU A 170 -9.74 22.42 2.97
N ARG A 171 -10.70 22.35 3.89
CA ARG A 171 -10.69 21.32 4.93
C ARG A 171 -10.85 19.96 4.26
N VAL A 172 -10.05 18.96 4.65
CA VAL A 172 -10.11 17.59 4.14
C VAL A 172 -10.83 16.71 5.14
N PRO A 173 -12.08 16.32 4.90
CA PRO A 173 -12.80 15.41 5.80
C PRO A 173 -12.22 14.00 5.73
N LYS A 174 -11.92 13.52 4.52
CA LYS A 174 -11.38 12.21 4.21
C LYS A 174 -10.69 12.29 2.85
N GLY A 175 -9.36 12.08 2.79
CA GLY A 175 -8.63 12.31 1.54
C GLY A 175 -7.21 11.80 1.53
N LYS A 176 -6.59 11.83 0.38
CA LYS A 176 -5.20 11.47 0.14
C LYS A 176 -4.45 12.67 -0.41
N PHE A 177 -3.15 12.68 -0.29
CA PHE A 177 -2.32 13.77 -0.80
C PHE A 177 -0.97 13.29 -1.32
N ARG A 178 -0.32 14.14 -2.10
CA ARG A 178 1.09 14.02 -2.48
C ARG A 178 1.74 15.39 -2.44
N VAL A 179 2.79 15.54 -1.65
CA VAL A 179 3.68 16.72 -1.67
C VAL A 179 4.76 16.47 -2.71
N ASN A 180 4.93 17.42 -3.62
CA ASN A 180 6.02 17.46 -4.57
C ASN A 180 6.88 18.69 -4.26
N THR A 181 7.93 18.49 -3.47
CA THR A 181 8.84 19.56 -3.02
C THR A 181 9.57 20.24 -4.18
N ALA A 182 9.96 19.47 -5.22
CA ALA A 182 10.63 20.03 -6.40
C ALA A 182 9.76 21.03 -7.16
N LYS A 183 8.42 20.86 -7.13
CA LYS A 183 7.46 21.80 -7.74
C LYS A 183 6.84 22.77 -6.74
N SER A 184 7.21 22.68 -5.46
CA SER A 184 6.56 23.40 -4.35
C SER A 184 5.03 23.30 -4.46
N GLU A 185 4.53 22.07 -4.57
CA GLU A 185 3.12 21.79 -4.83
C GLU A 185 2.60 20.64 -4.00
N VAL A 186 1.35 20.75 -3.59
CA VAL A 186 0.57 19.68 -2.98
C VAL A 186 -0.62 19.35 -3.87
N THR A 187 -0.76 18.08 -4.20
CA THR A 187 -1.99 17.53 -4.80
C THR A 187 -2.81 16.88 -3.71
N VAL A 188 -4.10 17.18 -3.63
CA VAL A 188 -5.02 16.61 -2.65
C VAL A 188 -6.22 16.04 -3.36
N THR A 189 -6.63 14.84 -2.98
CA THR A 189 -7.89 14.21 -3.39
C THR A 189 -8.74 13.97 -2.16
N VAL A 190 -10.04 14.25 -2.28
CA VAL A 190 -11.00 14.06 -1.18
C VAL A 190 -12.18 13.22 -1.62
N LEU A 191 -12.86 12.66 -0.64
CA LEU A 191 -14.18 12.09 -0.83
C LEU A 191 -15.17 13.25 -1.11
N PRO A 192 -15.75 13.33 -2.31
CA PRO A 192 -16.51 14.50 -2.74
C PRO A 192 -17.97 14.41 -2.27
N PHE A 193 -18.25 14.80 -1.02
CA PHE A 193 -19.60 14.90 -0.49
C PHE A 193 -20.42 15.97 -1.23
N PRO A 194 -21.78 15.98 -1.08
CA PRO A 194 -22.62 16.96 -1.74
C PRO A 194 -22.16 18.40 -1.43
N ASN A 195 -22.18 19.26 -2.43
CA ASN A 195 -21.75 20.66 -2.36
C ASN A 195 -20.24 20.85 -2.11
N TRP A 196 -19.42 19.79 -2.17
CA TRP A 196 -17.98 19.94 -2.08
C TRP A 196 -17.43 20.58 -3.36
N PRO A 197 -16.53 21.58 -3.27
CA PRO A 197 -16.14 22.35 -4.46
C PRO A 197 -15.18 21.60 -5.38
N ALA A 198 -14.46 20.59 -4.87
CA ALA A 198 -13.47 19.84 -5.64
C ALA A 198 -13.37 18.39 -5.20
N VAL A 199 -13.05 17.50 -6.13
CA VAL A 199 -12.62 16.12 -5.85
C VAL A 199 -11.10 16.03 -5.80
N VAL A 200 -10.40 16.79 -6.62
CA VAL A 200 -8.93 16.94 -6.65
C VAL A 200 -8.59 18.42 -6.79
N TRP A 201 -7.55 18.85 -6.08
CA TRP A 201 -6.96 20.15 -6.32
C TRP A 201 -5.46 20.12 -6.18
N THR A 202 -4.80 21.14 -6.75
CA THR A 202 -3.41 21.45 -6.47
C THR A 202 -3.30 22.81 -5.81
N GLN A 203 -2.35 22.95 -4.90
CA GLN A 203 -2.02 24.18 -4.20
C GLN A 203 -0.51 24.29 -4.01
N ASP A 204 -0.03 25.47 -3.66
CA ASP A 204 1.35 25.66 -3.21
C ASP A 204 1.51 25.25 -1.72
N LEU A 205 2.75 25.29 -1.22
CA LEU A 205 3.06 24.95 0.19
C LEU A 205 2.53 25.98 1.20
N LYS A 206 2.03 27.14 0.72
CA LYS A 206 1.41 28.18 1.57
C LYS A 206 -0.13 28.08 1.56
N GLY A 207 -0.69 27.05 0.93
CA GLY A 207 -2.14 26.84 0.87
C GLY A 207 -2.84 27.62 -0.25
N LYS A 208 -2.13 28.33 -1.12
CA LYS A 208 -2.74 29.03 -2.25
C LYS A 208 -3.11 28.03 -3.33
N ARG A 209 -4.41 27.92 -3.60
CA ARG A 209 -4.97 27.04 -4.63
C ARG A 209 -4.46 27.42 -6.02
N LYS A 210 -4.04 26.44 -6.81
CA LYS A 210 -3.63 26.58 -8.21
C LYS A 210 -4.74 26.09 -9.14
N ASN A 211 -5.15 24.83 -9.00
CA ASN A 211 -6.16 24.18 -9.83
C ASN A 211 -7.13 23.38 -8.98
N PHE A 212 -8.29 23.04 -9.55
CA PHE A 212 -9.21 22.08 -8.96
C PHE A 212 -10.01 21.35 -10.05
N VAL A 213 -10.44 20.12 -9.72
CA VAL A 213 -11.37 19.34 -10.52
C VAL A 213 -12.68 19.26 -9.74
N ALA A 214 -13.76 19.78 -10.34
CA ALA A 214 -15.09 19.70 -9.73
C ALA A 214 -15.56 18.24 -9.66
N PRO A 215 -16.34 17.86 -8.63
CA PRO A 215 -16.80 16.47 -8.45
C PRO A 215 -17.65 15.95 -9.60
N GLY A 216 -18.58 16.77 -10.11
CA GLY A 216 -19.54 16.34 -11.14
C GLY A 216 -20.28 15.06 -10.71
N SER A 217 -20.29 14.07 -11.59
CA SER A 217 -20.90 12.76 -11.32
C SER A 217 -20.18 11.91 -10.24
N LEU A 218 -19.00 12.33 -9.78
CA LEU A 218 -18.27 11.66 -8.71
C LEU A 218 -18.77 12.06 -7.30
N SER A 219 -19.68 13.04 -7.21
CA SER A 219 -20.29 13.41 -5.94
C SER A 219 -21.03 12.22 -5.35
N MET A 220 -20.86 11.98 -4.04
CA MET A 220 -21.44 10.83 -3.34
C MET A 220 -22.07 11.24 -2.02
N PRO A 221 -23.05 10.48 -1.51
CA PRO A 221 -23.67 10.74 -0.23
C PRO A 221 -22.66 10.91 0.90
N GLN A 222 -23.00 11.75 1.89
CA GLN A 222 -22.16 11.94 3.07
C GLN A 222 -22.21 10.70 3.95
N ASP A 223 -21.33 9.77 3.68
CA ASP A 223 -21.17 8.55 4.45
C ASP A 223 -19.67 8.23 4.57
N PHE A 224 -19.20 8.14 5.81
CA PHE A 224 -17.77 7.89 6.10
C PHE A 224 -17.37 6.41 5.96
N SER A 225 -18.28 5.52 5.57
CA SER A 225 -17.93 4.17 5.10
C SER A 225 -17.33 4.18 3.69
N ASN A 226 -17.61 5.24 2.91
CA ASN A 226 -17.00 5.45 1.60
C ASN A 226 -15.52 5.85 1.73
N GLU A 227 -14.66 5.48 0.77
CA GLU A 227 -13.21 5.64 0.87
C GLU A 227 -12.55 6.33 -0.32
N VAL A 228 -11.42 6.95 -0.06
CA VAL A 228 -10.44 7.36 -1.08
C VAL A 228 -9.24 6.43 -1.00
N LEU A 229 -9.01 5.66 -2.06
CA LEU A 229 -7.87 4.74 -2.17
C LEU A 229 -6.79 5.34 -3.06
N MET A 230 -5.53 5.10 -2.69
CA MET A 230 -4.34 5.50 -3.45
C MET A 230 -3.26 4.46 -3.18
N GLY A 231 -2.73 3.85 -4.23
CA GLY A 231 -1.71 2.81 -4.12
C GLY A 231 -0.28 3.34 -4.18
N ASN A 232 -0.06 4.42 -4.95
CA ASN A 232 1.28 4.97 -5.22
C ASN A 232 2.31 3.94 -5.71
N ASN A 233 1.85 2.87 -6.37
CA ASN A 233 2.72 1.78 -6.83
C ASN A 233 3.39 2.07 -8.18
N THR A 234 3.03 3.18 -8.79
CA THR A 234 3.62 3.70 -10.04
C THR A 234 3.98 5.17 -9.86
N SER A 235 4.57 5.79 -10.88
CA SER A 235 4.85 7.23 -10.85
C SER A 235 3.60 8.11 -10.99
N ALA A 236 2.47 7.52 -11.41
CA ALA A 236 1.21 8.24 -11.55
C ALA A 236 0.64 8.66 -10.19
N TYR A 237 -0.18 9.70 -10.18
CA TYR A 237 -1.05 10.01 -9.07
C TYR A 237 -2.35 9.24 -9.30
N ASP A 238 -2.39 8.04 -8.76
CA ASP A 238 -3.54 7.14 -8.88
C ASP A 238 -4.54 7.39 -7.75
N VAL A 239 -5.81 7.29 -8.06
CA VAL A 239 -6.89 7.44 -7.08
C VAL A 239 -8.13 6.65 -7.49
N MET A 240 -8.76 6.01 -6.53
CA MET A 240 -10.07 5.40 -6.64
C MET A 240 -10.98 5.96 -5.55
N LEU A 241 -12.19 6.34 -5.93
CA LEU A 241 -13.24 6.76 -5.01
C LEU A 241 -14.18 5.58 -4.81
N LEU A 242 -14.05 4.91 -3.69
CA LEU A 242 -14.82 3.70 -3.39
C LEU A 242 -16.14 4.09 -2.71
N LYS A 243 -17.27 3.79 -3.37
CA LYS A 243 -18.60 3.94 -2.82
C LYS A 243 -19.11 2.60 -2.28
N ILE A 244 -19.33 2.55 -0.99
CA ILE A 244 -19.86 1.37 -0.29
C ILE A 244 -21.33 1.61 0.10
N MET A 245 -21.62 2.79 0.63
CA MET A 245 -22.94 3.14 1.16
C MET A 245 -23.63 4.25 0.35
N PRO A 246 -24.96 4.24 0.25
CA PRO A 246 -25.90 3.26 0.80
C PRO A 246 -25.86 1.90 0.08
N LYS A 247 -25.24 1.82 -1.08
CA LYS A 247 -24.96 0.60 -1.85
C LYS A 247 -23.73 0.81 -2.74
N PRO A 248 -22.96 -0.23 -3.04
CA PRO A 248 -21.84 -0.16 -3.96
C PRO A 248 -22.23 0.41 -5.33
N SER A 249 -21.31 1.08 -5.99
CA SER A 249 -21.44 1.53 -7.38
C SER A 249 -20.28 0.96 -8.21
N VAL A 250 -20.43 0.99 -9.53
CA VAL A 250 -19.29 0.72 -10.40
C VAL A 250 -18.33 1.90 -10.32
N ASP A 251 -17.12 1.62 -9.88
CA ASP A 251 -16.10 2.64 -9.66
C ASP A 251 -15.03 2.59 -10.76
N THR A 252 -14.21 3.62 -10.82
CA THR A 252 -13.09 3.71 -11.76
C THR A 252 -11.83 4.12 -10.99
N LEU A 253 -10.72 3.47 -11.30
CA LEU A 253 -9.40 3.94 -10.91
C LEU A 253 -8.96 5.00 -11.91
N TYR A 254 -8.57 6.16 -11.40
CA TYR A 254 -8.15 7.31 -12.19
C TYR A 254 -6.67 7.61 -11.99
N HIS A 255 -6.06 8.24 -13.02
CA HIS A 255 -4.85 9.02 -12.85
C HIS A 255 -5.21 10.51 -12.90
N TYR A 256 -4.69 11.29 -11.98
CA TYR A 256 -4.78 12.74 -12.08
C TYR A 256 -3.68 13.27 -13.00
N ASN A 257 -4.10 13.87 -14.09
CA ASN A 257 -3.22 14.56 -15.02
C ASN A 257 -3.15 16.05 -14.65
N ALA A 258 -2.10 16.44 -13.94
CA ALA A 258 -1.94 17.83 -13.47
C ALA A 258 -1.79 18.84 -14.62
N ALA A 259 -1.17 18.45 -15.75
CA ALA A 259 -1.00 19.35 -16.91
C ALA A 259 -2.34 19.70 -17.58
N LYS A 260 -3.27 18.74 -17.60
CA LYS A 260 -4.63 18.92 -18.14
C LYS A 260 -5.65 19.28 -17.06
N ASN A 261 -5.25 19.26 -15.80
CA ASN A 261 -6.14 19.39 -14.63
C ASN A 261 -7.36 18.46 -14.72
N LYS A 262 -7.14 17.16 -14.93
CA LYS A 262 -8.20 16.20 -15.24
C LYS A 262 -7.94 14.83 -14.60
N LEU A 263 -9.02 14.18 -14.17
CA LEU A 263 -9.01 12.75 -13.83
C LEU A 263 -9.21 11.95 -15.12
N GLU A 264 -8.23 11.10 -15.45
CA GLU A 264 -8.24 10.20 -16.59
C GLU A 264 -8.51 8.79 -16.10
N GLY A 265 -9.63 8.16 -16.54
CA GLY A 265 -9.96 6.78 -16.18
C GLY A 265 -8.92 5.82 -16.72
N ARG A 266 -8.49 4.86 -15.89
CA ARG A 266 -7.45 3.88 -16.24
C ARG A 266 -7.94 2.47 -16.17
N PHE A 267 -8.73 2.14 -15.15
CA PHE A 267 -9.26 0.81 -14.97
C PHE A 267 -10.67 0.85 -14.38
N THR A 268 -11.54 -0.02 -14.88
CA THR A 268 -12.88 -0.24 -14.34
C THR A 268 -13.29 -1.69 -14.54
N VAL A 269 -14.34 -2.11 -13.83
CA VAL A 269 -14.83 -3.50 -13.86
C VAL A 269 -16.30 -3.53 -14.25
N LYS A 270 -16.64 -4.41 -15.18
CA LYS A 270 -18.01 -4.78 -15.51
C LYS A 270 -18.42 -5.98 -14.69
N TYR A 271 -19.37 -5.80 -13.82
CA TYR A 271 -19.90 -6.84 -12.95
C TYR A 271 -21.02 -7.64 -13.65
N PRO A 272 -21.28 -8.89 -13.19
CA PRO A 272 -22.35 -9.72 -13.74
C PRO A 272 -23.75 -9.12 -13.63
N SER A 273 -24.02 -8.37 -12.56
CA SER A 273 -25.26 -7.66 -12.34
C SER A 273 -24.96 -6.30 -11.69
N ASN A 274 -25.74 -5.29 -12.05
CA ASN A 274 -25.67 -3.98 -11.41
C ASN A 274 -26.59 -3.87 -10.18
N ASP A 275 -27.51 -4.83 -10.01
CA ASP A 275 -28.48 -4.80 -8.90
C ASP A 275 -27.88 -5.34 -7.61
N ASN A 276 -26.90 -6.24 -7.73
CA ASN A 276 -26.19 -6.83 -6.59
C ASN A 276 -24.67 -6.74 -6.83
N LEU A 277 -24.13 -5.53 -6.68
CA LEU A 277 -22.70 -5.28 -6.78
C LEU A 277 -22.00 -5.79 -5.52
N PRO A 278 -20.89 -6.51 -5.68
CA PRO A 278 -20.05 -6.88 -4.53
C PRO A 278 -19.39 -5.65 -3.91
N TRP A 279 -18.96 -5.75 -2.68
CA TRP A 279 -17.90 -4.91 -2.18
C TRP A 279 -16.64 -5.21 -2.97
N HIS A 280 -15.94 -4.20 -3.41
CA HIS A 280 -14.81 -4.35 -4.31
C HIS A 280 -13.78 -3.25 -4.11
N GLY A 281 -12.57 -3.53 -4.51
CA GLY A 281 -11.50 -2.57 -4.62
C GLY A 281 -10.55 -3.01 -5.72
N TYR A 282 -9.80 -2.07 -6.27
CA TYR A 282 -8.71 -2.39 -7.18
C TYR A 282 -7.66 -1.29 -7.17
N TYR A 283 -6.45 -1.69 -7.48
CA TYR A 283 -5.32 -0.78 -7.55
C TYR A 283 -4.36 -1.22 -8.65
N GLU A 284 -3.53 -0.29 -9.01
CA GLU A 284 -2.55 -0.45 -10.05
C GLU A 284 -1.19 -0.84 -9.46
N ILE A 285 -0.52 -1.80 -10.10
CA ILE A 285 0.91 -2.06 -9.94
C ILE A 285 1.59 -1.94 -11.32
N PRO A 286 2.91 -1.92 -11.45
CA PRO A 286 3.56 -1.56 -12.72
C PRO A 286 3.00 -2.26 -13.95
N ASN A 287 2.82 -3.58 -13.92
CA ASN A 287 2.39 -4.37 -15.09
C ASN A 287 0.97 -4.93 -15.01
N HIS A 288 0.27 -4.74 -13.88
CA HIS A 288 -1.04 -5.35 -13.65
C HIS A 288 -1.99 -4.38 -12.93
N PHE A 289 -3.28 -4.68 -13.06
CA PHE A 289 -4.31 -4.29 -12.10
C PHE A 289 -4.63 -5.48 -11.22
N ILE A 290 -4.81 -5.23 -9.93
CA ILE A 290 -5.24 -6.23 -8.96
C ILE A 290 -6.53 -5.73 -8.34
N GLY A 291 -7.52 -6.60 -8.26
CA GLY A 291 -8.77 -6.29 -7.61
C GLY A 291 -9.25 -7.42 -6.72
N ASP A 292 -10.21 -7.09 -5.89
CA ASP A 292 -10.93 -8.04 -5.05
C ASP A 292 -12.44 -7.83 -5.17
N VAL A 293 -13.18 -8.89 -4.87
CA VAL A 293 -14.61 -8.86 -4.69
C VAL A 293 -15.00 -9.67 -3.47
N SER A 294 -15.92 -9.14 -2.69
CA SER A 294 -16.52 -9.83 -1.55
C SER A 294 -17.99 -9.45 -1.42
N PHE A 295 -18.77 -10.25 -0.71
CA PHE A 295 -20.19 -9.99 -0.53
C PHE A 295 -20.49 -9.76 0.95
N PRO A 296 -21.47 -8.91 1.27
CA PRO A 296 -21.94 -8.77 2.64
C PRO A 296 -22.55 -10.09 3.10
N VAL A 297 -22.14 -10.54 4.28
CA VAL A 297 -22.68 -11.72 4.99
C VAL A 297 -23.32 -11.21 6.25
N GLN A 298 -24.62 -11.42 6.41
CA GLN A 298 -25.33 -11.03 7.60
C GLN A 298 -24.88 -11.92 8.77
N VAL A 299 -24.43 -11.31 9.84
CA VAL A 299 -23.98 -11.96 11.08
C VAL A 299 -25.07 -11.95 12.13
N ASP A 300 -25.78 -10.82 12.25
CA ASP A 300 -26.95 -10.62 13.10
C ASP A 300 -27.93 -9.60 12.44
N GLU A 301 -29.00 -9.22 13.14
CA GLU A 301 -30.06 -8.35 12.59
C GLU A 301 -29.53 -7.01 12.04
N ASN A 302 -28.43 -6.47 12.59
CA ASN A 302 -27.90 -5.15 12.26
C ASN A 302 -26.43 -5.16 11.82
N THR A 303 -25.76 -6.33 11.85
CA THR A 303 -24.34 -6.45 11.55
C THR A 303 -24.10 -7.27 10.31
N PHE A 304 -23.33 -6.70 9.39
CA PHE A 304 -22.83 -7.38 8.22
C PHE A 304 -21.30 -7.55 8.33
N SER A 305 -20.83 -8.73 8.02
CA SER A 305 -19.42 -9.02 7.79
C SER A 305 -19.16 -9.16 6.29
N SER A 306 -17.90 -9.27 5.93
CA SER A 306 -17.49 -9.56 4.54
C SER A 306 -17.27 -11.05 4.34
N SER A 307 -17.75 -11.59 3.24
CA SER A 307 -17.27 -12.90 2.79
C SER A 307 -15.76 -12.88 2.58
N LYS A 308 -15.10 -14.04 2.55
CA LYS A 308 -13.70 -14.11 2.16
C LYS A 308 -13.53 -13.48 0.77
N PRO A 309 -12.63 -12.48 0.59
CA PRO A 309 -12.45 -11.84 -0.69
C PRO A 309 -11.84 -12.79 -1.73
N ALA A 310 -12.35 -12.72 -2.95
CA ALA A 310 -11.76 -13.35 -4.12
C ALA A 310 -10.92 -12.31 -4.85
N TYR A 311 -9.61 -12.56 -4.98
CA TYR A 311 -8.69 -11.67 -5.69
C TYR A 311 -8.60 -12.05 -7.15
N TYR A 312 -8.45 -11.06 -8.03
CA TYR A 312 -8.18 -11.24 -9.44
C TYR A 312 -7.04 -10.31 -9.90
N ILE A 313 -6.41 -10.70 -10.98
CA ILE A 313 -5.31 -9.93 -11.59
C ILE A 313 -5.52 -9.82 -13.09
N VAL A 314 -5.22 -8.64 -13.66
CA VAL A 314 -5.30 -8.36 -15.09
C VAL A 314 -3.97 -7.80 -15.56
N ASN A 315 -3.34 -8.43 -16.53
CA ASN A 315 -2.13 -7.94 -17.17
C ASN A 315 -2.47 -6.77 -18.09
N LYS A 316 -1.80 -5.63 -17.92
CA LYS A 316 -2.08 -4.39 -18.67
C LYS A 316 -1.79 -4.49 -20.16
N LYS A 317 -0.82 -5.33 -20.56
CA LYS A 317 -0.35 -5.45 -21.94
C LYS A 317 -1.14 -6.51 -22.69
N THR A 318 -1.29 -7.70 -22.12
CA THR A 318 -1.95 -8.83 -22.78
C THR A 318 -3.46 -8.84 -22.59
N LEU A 319 -3.96 -8.11 -21.54
CA LEU A 319 -5.36 -8.10 -21.11
C LEU A 319 -5.86 -9.47 -20.65
N HIS A 320 -4.95 -10.42 -20.45
CA HIS A 320 -5.22 -11.69 -19.82
C HIS A 320 -5.41 -11.51 -18.32
N GLY A 321 -6.27 -12.33 -17.74
CA GLY A 321 -6.50 -12.28 -16.30
C GLY A 321 -7.23 -13.50 -15.77
N ASN A 322 -7.19 -13.68 -14.46
CA ASN A 322 -7.95 -14.72 -13.79
C ASN A 322 -8.11 -14.37 -12.30
N TYR A 323 -8.98 -15.12 -11.60
CA TYR A 323 -8.89 -15.14 -10.15
C TYR A 323 -7.54 -15.71 -9.72
N VAL A 324 -7.01 -15.23 -8.59
CA VAL A 324 -5.68 -15.62 -8.13
C VAL A 324 -5.67 -16.02 -6.65
N ARG A 325 -4.86 -17.02 -6.37
CA ARG A 325 -4.31 -17.28 -5.04
C ARG A 325 -2.87 -16.78 -5.02
N LEU A 326 -2.68 -15.56 -4.52
CA LEU A 326 -1.35 -15.02 -4.34
C LEU A 326 -0.68 -15.75 -3.18
N TYR A 327 0.55 -16.20 -3.36
CA TYR A 327 1.32 -16.87 -2.30
C TYR A 327 2.77 -16.38 -2.29
N ASN A 328 3.37 -16.40 -1.10
CA ASN A 328 4.75 -15.98 -0.92
C ASN A 328 5.71 -17.13 -1.22
N ASP A 329 6.06 -17.31 -2.48
CA ASP A 329 6.94 -18.40 -2.94
C ASP A 329 8.40 -18.27 -2.47
N PHE A 330 8.77 -17.21 -1.79
CA PHE A 330 10.06 -17.10 -1.09
C PHE A 330 10.06 -17.93 0.21
N LEU A 331 8.89 -18.08 0.87
CA LEU A 331 8.77 -18.70 2.20
C LEU A 331 7.76 -19.84 2.24
N THR A 332 6.75 -19.87 1.36
CA THR A 332 5.60 -20.75 1.47
C THR A 332 5.34 -21.54 0.18
N THR A 333 4.43 -22.49 0.27
CA THR A 333 3.91 -23.26 -0.86
C THR A 333 2.60 -22.62 -1.39
N PRO A 334 2.11 -22.99 -2.58
CA PRO A 334 0.85 -22.48 -3.12
C PRO A 334 -0.40 -22.73 -2.25
N SER A 335 -0.30 -23.60 -1.25
CA SER A 335 -1.39 -23.87 -0.30
C SER A 335 -1.59 -22.77 0.75
N SER A 336 -0.61 -21.85 0.91
CA SER A 336 -0.68 -20.73 1.84
C SER A 336 -0.79 -19.42 1.09
N THR A 337 -2.01 -18.90 1.03
CA THR A 337 -2.32 -17.64 0.37
C THR A 337 -1.96 -16.44 1.24
N ILE A 338 -1.52 -15.37 0.60
CA ILE A 338 -1.28 -14.07 1.21
C ILE A 338 -2.26 -13.02 0.67
N TYR A 339 -2.47 -11.96 1.46
CA TYR A 339 -3.21 -10.80 0.98
C TYR A 339 -2.32 -9.96 0.06
N PRO A 340 -2.86 -9.46 -1.07
CA PRO A 340 -2.13 -8.55 -1.94
C PRO A 340 -2.02 -7.17 -1.29
N SER A 341 -0.98 -6.97 -0.51
CA SER A 341 -0.69 -5.70 0.20
C SER A 341 0.40 -4.94 -0.53
N PHE A 342 0.03 -4.11 -1.51
CA PHE A 342 0.96 -3.33 -2.31
C PHE A 342 0.79 -1.84 -2.06
N ASN A 343 1.85 -1.16 -1.68
CA ASN A 343 1.84 0.26 -1.39
C ASN A 343 3.21 0.90 -1.67
N ASN A 344 3.21 2.09 -2.27
CA ASN A 344 4.42 2.86 -2.58
C ASN A 344 5.49 2.07 -3.36
N GLY A 345 5.07 1.20 -4.27
CA GLY A 345 5.98 0.40 -5.09
C GLY A 345 6.56 -0.84 -4.40
N TYR A 346 6.00 -1.25 -3.28
CA TYR A 346 6.39 -2.44 -2.54
C TYR A 346 5.19 -3.35 -2.23
N TYR A 347 5.44 -4.65 -2.22
CA TYR A 347 4.67 -5.57 -1.39
C TYR A 347 5.16 -5.39 0.05
N VAL A 348 4.25 -5.23 0.99
CA VAL A 348 4.61 -5.07 2.40
C VAL A 348 3.58 -5.72 3.31
N THR A 349 4.07 -6.47 4.29
CA THR A 349 3.25 -6.99 5.38
C THR A 349 4.02 -6.86 6.70
N ASN A 350 3.29 -6.58 7.76
CA ASN A 350 3.81 -6.48 9.11
C ASN A 350 3.16 -7.61 9.92
N MET A 351 3.98 -8.39 10.62
CA MET A 351 3.52 -9.58 11.33
C MET A 351 4.12 -9.63 12.73
N GLU A 352 3.32 -10.06 13.68
CA GLU A 352 3.81 -10.43 15.01
C GLU A 352 4.71 -11.66 14.92
N PRO A 353 5.78 -11.75 15.73
CA PRO A 353 6.73 -12.86 15.70
C PRO A 353 6.07 -14.23 15.87
N LEU A 354 5.13 -14.35 16.81
CA LEU A 354 4.42 -15.61 17.07
C LEU A 354 3.59 -16.04 15.85
N ALA A 355 2.83 -15.12 15.25
CA ALA A 355 2.02 -15.41 14.08
C ALA A 355 2.88 -15.82 12.87
N LEU A 356 4.02 -15.16 12.66
CA LEU A 356 4.98 -15.53 11.62
C LEU A 356 5.58 -16.91 11.89
N LYS A 357 6.00 -17.19 13.12
CA LYS A 357 6.59 -18.48 13.53
C LYS A 357 5.61 -19.64 13.30
N GLU A 358 4.37 -19.51 13.76
CA GLU A 358 3.32 -20.53 13.56
C GLU A 358 3.03 -20.77 12.05
N MET A 359 2.99 -19.71 11.27
CA MET A 359 2.80 -19.83 9.83
C MET A 359 3.96 -20.62 9.19
N LEU A 360 5.20 -20.29 9.54
CA LEU A 360 6.39 -20.93 8.99
C LEU A 360 6.56 -22.38 9.44
N GLU A 361 6.23 -22.71 10.68
CA GLU A 361 6.24 -24.08 11.20
C GLU A 361 5.25 -24.99 10.45
N LYS A 362 4.08 -24.47 10.09
CA LYS A 362 3.12 -25.17 9.24
C LYS A 362 3.65 -25.39 7.82
N GLU A 363 4.44 -24.43 7.28
CA GLU A 363 4.96 -24.50 5.92
C GLU A 363 6.19 -25.43 5.79
N VAL A 364 7.11 -25.40 6.75
CA VAL A 364 8.37 -26.18 6.69
C VAL A 364 8.15 -27.69 6.59
N ASN A 365 6.99 -28.15 7.03
CA ASN A 365 6.60 -29.57 7.02
C ASN A 365 5.79 -29.98 5.78
N LYS A 366 5.42 -29.03 4.92
CA LYS A 366 4.66 -29.33 3.69
C LYS A 366 5.54 -29.92 2.59
N LYS A 367 4.95 -30.85 1.83
CA LYS A 367 5.58 -31.34 0.59
C LYS A 367 5.62 -30.23 -0.45
N GLY A 368 6.77 -30.13 -1.16
CA GLY A 368 6.94 -29.17 -2.26
C GLY A 368 7.70 -27.91 -1.92
N LEU A 369 8.11 -27.71 -0.67
CA LEU A 369 9.09 -26.68 -0.34
C LEU A 369 10.50 -27.14 -0.71
N ALA A 370 11.20 -26.40 -1.59
CA ALA A 370 12.57 -26.74 -2.01
C ALA A 370 13.54 -26.74 -0.82
N ALA A 371 14.57 -27.58 -0.87
CA ALA A 371 15.46 -27.83 0.26
C ALA A 371 16.18 -26.57 0.78
N ASP A 372 16.61 -25.69 -0.14
CA ASP A 372 17.24 -24.42 0.16
C ASP A 372 16.28 -23.46 0.88
N ARG A 373 15.01 -23.40 0.43
CA ARG A 373 13.95 -22.63 1.10
C ARG A 373 13.60 -23.19 2.46
N LYS A 374 13.51 -24.54 2.56
CA LYS A 374 13.27 -25.21 3.83
C LYS A 374 14.31 -24.82 4.87
N LYS A 375 15.58 -24.79 4.50
CA LYS A 375 16.66 -24.34 5.38
C LYS A 375 16.49 -22.87 5.80
N LYS A 376 16.23 -21.96 4.85
CA LYS A 376 15.97 -20.54 5.15
C LYS A 376 14.81 -20.35 6.12
N VAL A 377 13.70 -21.07 5.91
CA VAL A 377 12.53 -21.03 6.79
C VAL A 377 12.87 -21.57 8.18
N GLN A 378 13.61 -22.67 8.30
CA GLN A 378 14.06 -23.21 9.58
C GLN A 378 14.98 -22.25 10.35
N ASP A 379 15.91 -21.60 9.64
CA ASP A 379 16.81 -20.61 10.25
C ASP A 379 16.03 -19.37 10.72
N LEU A 380 15.05 -18.94 9.93
CA LEU A 380 14.16 -17.85 10.33
C LEU A 380 13.36 -18.23 11.59
N ILE A 381 12.69 -19.40 11.63
CA ILE A 381 11.95 -19.87 12.80
C ILE A 381 12.79 -19.83 14.07
N LYS A 382 14.04 -20.37 14.00
CA LYS A 382 14.97 -20.34 15.14
C LYS A 382 15.35 -18.94 15.61
N SER A 383 15.30 -17.98 14.73
CA SER A 383 15.66 -16.59 15.03
C SER A 383 14.51 -15.78 15.64
N LEU A 384 13.27 -16.27 15.58
CA LEU A 384 12.09 -15.57 16.08
C LEU A 384 11.91 -15.80 17.58
N ASN A 385 11.75 -14.70 18.32
CA ASN A 385 11.37 -14.68 19.71
C ASN A 385 9.94 -14.09 19.82
N GLU A 386 9.06 -14.76 20.53
CA GLU A 386 7.64 -14.40 20.67
C GLU A 386 7.41 -13.02 21.29
N ASN A 387 8.38 -12.56 22.11
CA ASN A 387 8.35 -11.27 22.77
C ASN A 387 9.05 -10.15 21.98
N ASP A 388 9.55 -10.45 20.78
CA ASP A 388 10.16 -9.41 19.93
C ASP A 388 9.07 -8.48 19.35
N ASN A 389 9.49 -7.28 18.95
CA ASN A 389 8.66 -6.37 18.17
C ASN A 389 8.32 -6.99 16.81
N ASN A 390 7.39 -6.41 16.10
CA ASN A 390 6.91 -6.92 14.83
C ASN A 390 8.02 -7.07 13.77
N ILE A 391 7.72 -7.89 12.78
CA ILE A 391 8.59 -8.20 11.67
C ILE A 391 7.95 -7.66 10.39
N VAL A 392 8.72 -6.88 9.64
CA VAL A 392 8.29 -6.33 8.36
C VAL A 392 8.86 -7.22 7.24
N LEU A 393 7.97 -7.82 6.47
CA LEU A 393 8.30 -8.53 5.24
C LEU A 393 7.95 -7.63 4.06
N PHE A 394 8.90 -7.40 3.17
CA PHE A 394 8.65 -6.54 2.01
C PHE A 394 9.49 -6.93 0.81
N ALA A 395 8.98 -6.59 -0.38
CA ALA A 395 9.68 -6.78 -1.64
C ALA A 395 9.32 -5.66 -2.62
N LYS A 396 10.31 -5.12 -3.34
CA LYS A 396 10.11 -4.05 -4.32
C LYS A 396 9.35 -4.60 -5.53
N LEU A 397 8.37 -3.85 -6.05
CA LEU A 397 7.65 -4.23 -7.26
C LEU A 397 8.58 -4.19 -8.49
N ARG A 398 8.50 -5.21 -9.34
CA ARG A 398 9.16 -5.22 -10.65
C ARG A 398 8.51 -4.19 -11.59
N LYS A 399 9.37 -3.48 -12.33
CA LYS A 399 8.94 -2.52 -13.38
C LYS A 399 8.66 -3.21 -14.69
#